data_42f73c9193e6f2cfc476cd654a22a3a7
#
_entry.id   42f73c9193e6f2cfc476cd654a22a3a7
#
_cell.length_a   1.000
_cell.length_b   1.000
_cell.length_c   1.000
_cell.angle_alpha   90.00
_cell.angle_beta   90.00
_cell.angle_gamma   90.00
#
_symmetry.space_group_name_H-M   'P 1'
#
loop_
_entity.id
_entity.type
_entity.pdbx_description
1 polymer ?
#
loop_
_entity_poly.entity_id
_entity_poly.type
_entity_poly.pdbx_seq_one_letter_code
_entity_poly.pdbx_strand_id
1 'polypeptide(L)'
;MKRNTSLLFLWAAGLMSQAQDLSLETLPALRDFESHRITSTDPTGGNDDFRVLGPGQTLVLADIKGPGCIVHFRDNITSHEPHHLQYHILRAYWDNEREPSVEVPVGDFFGVGFGFTGKFSSALLCIDQQPGKATDPAAFGAARNCYIPMPFKRAARLTISNMGRQASQHWFEVNYRSYAKARLDQGYFHAQYRQGTPPPEGPYLILEATGHGHLLGCVLSVRNNDGGWWGEGDEIVWIDGKKVMQGTGSEDYFCESYGLRQGCFPYFGVTLLEEPFTTAYRWHIPDPVVFKKSIRFLIEQGNGTPPFKSGNYYYSVAYWYQTEPHAPFPKLPSPAQMIAEPAK
;
A
#
# COMPACT_ATOMS: atom_id res chain seq x y z
N MET A 1 11.18 -0.26 73.23
CA MET A 1 11.70 0.24 71.99
C MET A 1 10.90 -0.43 70.80
N LYS A 2 9.92 0.27 70.25
CA LYS A 2 9.13 -0.21 69.13
C LYS A 2 9.68 0.46 67.82
N ARG A 3 10.23 -0.31 66.92
CA ARG A 3 10.66 0.16 65.62
C ARG A 3 9.44 0.20 64.63
N ASN A 4 9.05 1.40 64.27
CA ASN A 4 8.10 1.60 63.19
C ASN A 4 8.84 1.50 61.84
N THR A 5 8.48 0.52 61.03
CA THR A 5 8.94 0.36 59.66
C THR A 5 7.83 0.91 58.76
N SER A 6 8.02 2.12 58.23
CA SER A 6 7.15 2.71 57.25
C SER A 6 7.45 2.08 55.87
N LEU A 7 6.51 1.32 55.31
CA LEU A 7 6.55 0.89 53.91
C LEU A 7 6.13 2.07 53.01
N LEU A 8 7.07 2.58 52.25
CA LEU A 8 6.77 3.45 51.11
C LEU A 8 6.24 2.59 49.95
N PHE A 9 4.97 2.71 49.63
CA PHE A 9 4.40 2.25 48.37
C PHE A 9 4.75 3.25 47.28
N LEU A 10 5.71 2.90 46.41
CA LEU A 10 5.91 3.58 45.14
C LEU A 10 4.77 3.18 44.20
N TRP A 11 3.89 4.12 43.91
CA TRP A 11 2.95 4.04 42.79
C TRP A 11 3.74 4.27 41.50
N ALA A 12 4.09 3.20 40.81
CA ALA A 12 4.50 3.27 39.41
C ALA A 12 3.23 3.57 38.60
N ALA A 13 2.99 4.83 38.30
CA ALA A 13 2.01 5.23 37.30
C ALA A 13 2.53 4.77 35.94
N GLY A 14 2.12 3.57 35.52
CA GLY A 14 2.30 3.11 34.13
C GLY A 14 1.51 4.04 33.20
N LEU A 15 2.23 4.86 32.45
CA LEU A 15 1.69 5.56 31.30
C LEU A 15 1.28 4.48 30.29
N MET A 16 0.05 4.00 30.37
CA MET A 16 -0.56 3.25 29.28
C MET A 16 -0.70 4.22 28.11
N SER A 17 0.12 4.04 27.07
CA SER A 17 -0.10 4.61 25.76
C SER A 17 -1.45 4.09 25.30
N GLN A 18 -2.49 4.91 25.39
CA GLN A 18 -3.79 4.59 24.80
C GLN A 18 -3.62 4.69 23.28
N ALA A 19 -3.59 3.54 22.61
CA ALA A 19 -3.84 3.50 21.19
C ALA A 19 -5.18 4.22 20.96
N GLN A 20 -5.18 5.29 20.14
CA GLN A 20 -6.42 6.01 19.85
C GLN A 20 -7.29 5.11 18.98
N ASP A 21 -8.23 4.44 19.58
CA ASP A 21 -9.31 3.73 18.89
C ASP A 21 -10.10 4.76 18.06
N LEU A 22 -10.23 4.50 16.77
CA LEU A 22 -11.01 5.32 15.83
C LEU A 22 -12.47 4.83 15.72
N SER A 23 -12.95 4.11 16.72
CA SER A 23 -14.37 3.72 16.78
C SER A 23 -15.27 4.97 16.86
N LEU A 24 -16.52 4.83 16.46
CA LEU A 24 -17.52 5.91 16.55
C LEU A 24 -17.66 6.44 17.99
N GLU A 25 -17.49 5.58 18.98
CA GLU A 25 -17.55 5.93 20.40
C GLU A 25 -16.45 6.89 20.84
N THR A 26 -15.28 6.85 20.15
CA THR A 26 -14.15 7.72 20.50
C THR A 26 -14.16 9.05 19.72
N LEU A 27 -15.10 9.27 18.80
CA LEU A 27 -15.17 10.52 18.02
C LEU A 27 -15.30 11.79 18.89
N PRO A 28 -16.09 11.81 19.99
CA PRO A 28 -16.21 12.98 20.86
C PRO A 28 -14.98 13.29 21.71
N ALA A 29 -14.02 12.36 21.81
CA ALA A 29 -12.85 12.53 22.64
C ALA A 29 -11.96 13.68 22.14
N LEU A 30 -11.53 14.58 23.06
CA LEU A 30 -10.56 15.60 22.73
C LEU A 30 -9.24 14.97 22.31
N ARG A 31 -8.58 15.57 21.30
CA ARG A 31 -7.37 15.07 20.69
C ARG A 31 -6.17 15.91 21.10
N ASP A 32 -5.05 15.25 21.38
CA ASP A 32 -3.78 15.87 21.75
C ASP A 32 -2.77 15.77 20.59
N PHE A 33 -3.05 16.53 19.51
CA PHE A 33 -2.18 16.69 18.35
C PHE A 33 -2.54 17.98 17.59
N GLU A 34 -1.62 18.47 16.79
CA GLU A 34 -1.89 19.55 15.83
C GLU A 34 -2.21 18.95 14.46
N SER A 35 -3.21 19.51 13.78
CA SER A 35 -3.62 19.09 12.44
C SER A 35 -3.01 19.98 11.38
N HIS A 36 -2.44 19.38 10.36
CA HIS A 36 -1.77 20.06 9.26
C HIS A 36 -2.21 19.51 7.91
N ARG A 37 -2.08 20.36 6.89
CA ARG A 37 -2.34 20.03 5.48
C ARG A 37 -1.27 20.61 4.58
N ILE A 38 -0.77 19.80 3.65
CA ILE A 38 0.05 20.22 2.51
C ILE A 38 -0.75 19.92 1.24
N THR A 39 -0.82 20.87 0.32
CA THR A 39 -1.59 20.72 -0.92
C THR A 39 -0.85 21.29 -2.11
N SER A 40 -1.38 20.98 -3.29
CA SER A 40 -1.02 21.63 -4.55
C SER A 40 -1.72 22.99 -4.78
N THR A 41 -2.32 23.60 -3.75
CA THR A 41 -3.06 24.86 -3.89
C THR A 41 -2.22 25.96 -4.52
N ASP A 42 -2.88 26.82 -5.28
CA ASP A 42 -2.27 28.03 -5.85
C ASP A 42 -1.88 29.01 -4.72
N PRO A 43 -0.58 29.29 -4.53
CA PRO A 43 -0.14 30.17 -3.44
C PRO A 43 -0.58 31.63 -3.63
N THR A 44 -1.05 32.01 -4.82
CA THR A 44 -1.56 33.36 -5.11
C THR A 44 -3.02 33.52 -4.71
N GLY A 45 -3.72 32.44 -4.34
CA GLY A 45 -5.15 32.39 -4.09
C GLY A 45 -5.99 32.38 -5.37
N GLY A 46 -5.35 32.11 -6.51
CA GLY A 46 -6.00 31.82 -7.79
C GLY A 46 -6.57 30.41 -7.86
N ASN A 47 -6.57 29.79 -9.04
CA ASN A 47 -7.14 28.48 -9.27
C ASN A 47 -6.20 27.54 -10.05
N ASP A 48 -4.90 27.85 -10.11
CA ASP A 48 -3.87 26.98 -10.68
C ASP A 48 -3.39 25.96 -9.65
N ASP A 49 -4.34 25.20 -9.11
CA ASP A 49 -4.17 24.25 -7.99
C ASP A 49 -3.47 22.96 -8.38
N PHE A 50 -2.61 22.95 -9.38
CA PHE A 50 -1.86 21.78 -9.81
C PHE A 50 -0.36 22.03 -9.89
N ARG A 51 0.39 20.94 -9.93
CA ARG A 51 1.84 20.96 -10.24
C ARG A 51 2.09 20.15 -11.50
N VAL A 52 2.90 20.68 -12.40
CA VAL A 52 3.33 19.95 -13.61
C VAL A 52 4.54 19.10 -13.27
N LEU A 53 4.51 17.83 -13.68
CA LEU A 53 5.61 16.89 -13.52
C LEU A 53 6.04 16.37 -14.89
N GLY A 54 7.20 16.82 -15.37
CA GLY A 54 7.78 16.39 -16.64
C GLY A 54 8.39 14.99 -16.57
N PRO A 55 8.70 14.38 -17.74
CA PRO A 55 9.41 13.12 -17.83
C PRO A 55 10.75 13.13 -17.07
N GLY A 56 11.02 12.08 -16.30
CA GLY A 56 12.25 11.93 -15.51
C GLY A 56 12.32 12.82 -14.27
N GLN A 57 11.33 13.64 -14.01
CA GLN A 57 11.28 14.54 -12.85
C GLN A 57 10.65 13.85 -11.63
N THR A 58 10.91 14.44 -10.47
CA THR A 58 10.32 14.04 -9.18
C THR A 58 9.66 15.24 -8.52
N LEU A 59 8.39 15.10 -8.17
CA LEU A 59 7.62 16.06 -7.40
C LEU A 59 7.65 15.67 -5.92
N VAL A 60 8.00 16.60 -5.05
CA VAL A 60 7.86 16.45 -3.59
C VAL A 60 6.44 16.84 -3.21
N LEU A 61 5.68 15.86 -2.72
CA LEU A 61 4.30 16.08 -2.23
C LEU A 61 4.30 16.60 -0.80
N ALA A 62 5.21 16.09 0.03
CA ALA A 62 5.38 16.50 1.41
C ALA A 62 6.83 16.31 1.87
N ASP A 63 7.30 17.25 2.68
CA ASP A 63 8.57 17.19 3.42
C ASP A 63 8.30 17.72 4.83
N ILE A 64 8.09 16.80 5.77
CA ILE A 64 7.55 17.06 7.11
C ILE A 64 8.65 16.82 8.14
N LYS A 65 8.81 17.74 9.08
CA LYS A 65 9.73 17.62 10.22
C LYS A 65 8.98 17.37 11.52
N GLY A 66 9.64 16.70 12.45
CA GLY A 66 9.12 16.37 13.78
C GLY A 66 8.36 15.06 13.81
N PRO A 67 8.01 14.55 14.99
CA PRO A 67 7.21 13.35 15.10
C PRO A 67 5.77 13.60 14.66
N GLY A 68 5.21 12.65 13.92
CA GLY A 68 3.86 12.79 13.40
C GLY A 68 3.31 11.51 12.78
N CYS A 69 2.17 11.68 12.11
CA CYS A 69 1.55 10.63 11.33
C CYS A 69 0.79 11.24 10.15
N ILE A 70 1.11 10.82 8.93
CA ILE A 70 0.23 11.11 7.78
C ILE A 70 -1.01 10.23 7.95
N VAL A 71 -2.19 10.83 7.87
CA VAL A 71 -3.46 10.13 8.14
C VAL A 71 -4.40 10.12 6.95
N HIS A 72 -4.10 10.94 5.95
CA HIS A 72 -4.82 10.93 4.68
C HIS A 72 -3.90 11.49 3.58
N PHE A 73 -3.86 10.79 2.47
CA PHE A 73 -3.22 11.22 1.24
C PHE A 73 -4.23 11.12 0.10
N ARG A 74 -4.45 12.23 -0.58
CA ARG A 74 -5.28 12.29 -1.78
C ARG A 74 -4.42 12.66 -2.98
N ASP A 75 -4.68 12.00 -4.10
CA ASP A 75 -3.99 12.22 -5.37
C ASP A 75 -4.98 12.23 -6.54
N ASN A 76 -4.72 13.10 -7.50
CA ASN A 76 -5.35 13.12 -8.80
C ASN A 76 -4.28 13.46 -9.84
N ILE A 77 -4.02 12.53 -10.76
CA ILE A 77 -3.04 12.69 -11.83
C ILE A 77 -3.77 12.69 -13.17
N THR A 78 -3.46 13.68 -14.00
CA THR A 78 -3.92 13.74 -15.40
C THR A 78 -2.72 13.74 -16.34
N SER A 79 -2.72 12.86 -17.31
CA SER A 79 -1.71 12.76 -18.38
C SER A 79 -2.33 12.18 -19.64
N HIS A 80 -1.84 12.58 -20.81
CA HIS A 80 -2.22 11.98 -22.08
C HIS A 80 -1.46 10.69 -22.41
N GLU A 81 -0.51 10.29 -21.53
CA GLU A 81 0.24 9.07 -21.72
C GLU A 81 -0.61 7.86 -21.31
N PRO A 82 -0.82 6.87 -22.20
CA PRO A 82 -1.47 5.62 -21.82
C PRO A 82 -0.72 4.95 -20.66
N HIS A 83 -1.46 4.34 -19.75
CA HIS A 83 -0.90 3.66 -18.58
C HIS A 83 -0.02 4.54 -17.67
N HIS A 84 -0.21 5.87 -17.68
CA HIS A 84 0.59 6.81 -16.90
C HIS A 84 0.64 6.44 -15.40
N LEU A 85 -0.41 5.84 -14.85
CA LEU A 85 -0.43 5.40 -13.45
C LEU A 85 0.59 4.31 -13.13
N GLN A 86 1.06 3.56 -14.15
CA GLN A 86 2.15 2.59 -14.01
C GLN A 86 3.52 3.26 -14.03
N TYR A 87 3.63 4.42 -14.70
CA TYR A 87 4.88 5.16 -14.83
C TYR A 87 5.10 6.21 -13.72
N HIS A 88 4.08 6.53 -12.95
CA HIS A 88 4.20 7.42 -11.81
C HIS A 88 4.49 6.61 -10.55
N ILE A 89 5.68 6.79 -9.98
CA ILE A 89 6.16 6.01 -8.84
C ILE A 89 6.02 6.83 -7.56
N LEU A 90 5.15 6.38 -6.66
CA LEU A 90 5.03 6.90 -5.31
C LEU A 90 6.18 6.35 -4.45
N ARG A 91 6.88 7.26 -3.75
CA ARG A 91 7.88 6.91 -2.74
C ARG A 91 7.62 7.63 -1.43
N ALA A 92 7.87 6.93 -0.33
CA ALA A 92 7.88 7.52 0.99
C ALA A 92 9.17 7.13 1.73
N TYR A 93 9.69 8.09 2.49
CA TYR A 93 10.92 7.96 3.27
C TYR A 93 10.63 8.42 4.69
N TRP A 94 11.02 7.61 5.67
CA TRP A 94 10.82 7.92 7.08
C TRP A 94 12.16 8.28 7.72
N ASP A 95 12.11 9.28 8.61
CA ASP A 95 13.22 9.64 9.51
C ASP A 95 14.57 9.92 8.82
N ASN A 96 14.54 10.45 7.59
CA ASN A 96 15.68 10.76 6.73
C ASN A 96 16.44 9.53 6.19
N GLU A 97 15.77 8.42 6.03
CA GLU A 97 16.33 7.25 5.34
C GLU A 97 16.69 7.56 3.89
N ARG A 98 17.66 6.82 3.37
CA ARG A 98 18.09 6.95 1.96
C ARG A 98 17.25 6.08 1.04
N GLU A 99 16.97 4.86 1.49
CA GLU A 99 16.13 3.92 0.75
C GLU A 99 14.65 4.18 1.06
N PRO A 100 13.75 4.09 0.08
CA PRO A 100 12.33 4.32 0.31
C PRO A 100 11.70 3.15 1.06
N SER A 101 10.87 3.44 2.06
CA SER A 101 10.00 2.46 2.72
C SER A 101 8.72 2.18 1.92
N VAL A 102 8.37 3.06 0.99
CA VAL A 102 7.30 2.86 -0.01
C VAL A 102 7.90 3.11 -1.38
N GLU A 103 7.77 2.13 -2.30
CA GLU A 103 8.18 2.28 -3.70
C GLU A 103 7.24 1.47 -4.59
N VAL A 104 6.23 2.15 -5.15
CA VAL A 104 5.12 1.50 -5.85
C VAL A 104 4.58 2.39 -6.98
N PRO A 105 4.23 1.84 -8.17
CA PRO A 105 3.44 2.56 -9.15
C PRO A 105 2.11 3.04 -8.55
N VAL A 106 1.70 4.26 -8.88
CA VAL A 106 0.52 4.88 -8.25
C VAL A 106 -0.74 4.05 -8.45
N GLY A 107 -0.96 3.50 -9.65
CA GLY A 107 -2.14 2.67 -9.92
C GLY A 107 -2.19 1.44 -9.01
N ASP A 108 -1.07 0.73 -8.94
CA ASP A 108 -0.94 -0.47 -8.11
C ASP A 108 -1.06 -0.15 -6.61
N PHE A 109 -0.46 0.98 -6.17
CA PHE A 109 -0.61 1.44 -4.78
C PHE A 109 -2.06 1.69 -4.40
N PHE A 110 -2.85 2.23 -5.31
CA PHE A 110 -4.28 2.49 -5.05
C PHE A 110 -5.18 1.31 -5.43
N GLY A 111 -4.64 0.12 -5.66
CA GLY A 111 -5.39 -1.13 -5.75
C GLY A 111 -6.02 -1.41 -7.11
N VAL A 112 -5.53 -0.77 -8.18
CA VAL A 112 -5.89 -1.11 -9.56
C VAL A 112 -4.63 -1.25 -10.39
N GLY A 113 -4.31 -2.47 -10.82
CA GLY A 113 -3.12 -2.79 -11.58
C GLY A 113 -3.17 -2.36 -13.05
N PHE A 114 -2.09 -2.65 -13.78
CA PHE A 114 -1.94 -2.51 -15.23
C PHE A 114 -2.00 -1.05 -15.74
N GLY A 115 -1.87 -0.06 -14.85
CA GLY A 115 -2.07 1.34 -15.21
C GLY A 115 -3.52 1.70 -15.54
N PHE A 116 -4.47 0.83 -15.23
CA PHE A 116 -5.90 1.11 -15.33
C PHE A 116 -6.37 1.93 -14.14
N THR A 117 -7.61 2.38 -14.22
CA THR A 117 -8.31 3.04 -13.13
C THR A 117 -9.72 2.48 -13.02
N GLY A 118 -10.26 2.49 -11.82
CA GLY A 118 -11.61 1.96 -11.57
C GLY A 118 -12.15 2.50 -10.27
N LYS A 119 -13.48 2.61 -10.18
CA LYS A 119 -14.15 3.05 -8.96
C LYS A 119 -14.19 1.90 -7.96
N PHE A 120 -13.64 2.10 -6.76
CA PHE A 120 -13.78 1.17 -5.65
C PHE A 120 -13.68 1.86 -4.29
N SER A 121 -14.10 1.17 -3.24
CA SER A 121 -14.00 1.66 -1.87
C SER A 121 -13.69 0.52 -0.92
N SER A 122 -12.66 0.72 -0.11
CA SER A 122 -12.28 -0.17 1.01
C SER A 122 -12.05 0.65 2.28
N ALA A 123 -11.72 -0.01 3.39
CA ALA A 123 -11.40 0.67 4.65
C ALA A 123 -10.13 1.55 4.55
N LEU A 124 -9.18 1.20 3.69
CA LEU A 124 -7.86 1.84 3.61
C LEU A 124 -7.68 2.69 2.37
N LEU A 125 -8.20 2.25 1.24
CA LEU A 125 -8.03 2.89 -0.07
C LEU A 125 -9.38 3.04 -0.75
N CYS A 126 -9.56 4.16 -1.45
CA CYS A 126 -10.70 4.30 -2.35
C CYS A 126 -10.34 5.16 -3.57
N ILE A 127 -11.03 4.89 -4.67
CA ILE A 127 -10.97 5.68 -5.90
C ILE A 127 -12.38 6.11 -6.25
N ASP A 128 -12.58 7.43 -6.38
CA ASP A 128 -13.80 7.99 -6.94
C ASP A 128 -13.53 8.49 -8.35
N GLN A 129 -14.11 7.82 -9.32
CA GLN A 129 -14.00 8.12 -10.74
C GLN A 129 -15.38 8.46 -11.32
N GLN A 130 -15.45 9.50 -12.15
CA GLN A 130 -16.70 9.86 -12.80
C GLN A 130 -17.13 8.79 -13.81
N PRO A 131 -18.41 8.38 -13.82
CA PRO A 131 -18.95 7.45 -14.83
C PRO A 131 -18.79 7.99 -16.24
N GLY A 132 -18.57 7.10 -17.21
CA GLY A 132 -18.58 7.40 -18.65
C GLY A 132 -17.29 7.97 -19.23
N LYS A 133 -16.25 8.16 -18.42
CA LYS A 133 -14.93 8.64 -18.88
C LYS A 133 -13.79 7.61 -18.74
N ALA A 134 -14.13 6.36 -18.44
CA ALA A 134 -13.15 5.29 -18.30
C ALA A 134 -12.47 4.89 -19.62
N THR A 135 -13.07 5.22 -20.76
CA THR A 135 -12.55 4.90 -22.09
C THR A 135 -11.45 5.85 -22.56
N ASP A 136 -11.26 6.98 -21.89
CA ASP A 136 -10.09 7.84 -22.09
C ASP A 136 -9.31 7.96 -20.78
N PRO A 137 -8.45 6.99 -20.46
CA PRO A 137 -7.64 7.01 -19.23
C PRO A 137 -6.71 8.22 -19.15
N ALA A 138 -6.50 8.93 -20.25
CA ALA A 138 -5.69 10.13 -20.31
C ALA A 138 -6.45 11.42 -19.95
N ALA A 139 -7.76 11.43 -20.11
CA ALA A 139 -8.49 12.70 -20.14
C ALA A 139 -8.90 13.23 -18.76
N PHE A 140 -9.20 12.40 -17.78
CA PHE A 140 -9.70 12.90 -16.50
C PHE A 140 -9.31 12.00 -15.32
N GLY A 141 -8.60 12.62 -14.40
CA GLY A 141 -8.13 11.99 -13.19
C GLY A 141 -9.27 11.45 -12.30
N ALA A 142 -8.96 10.36 -11.65
CA ALA A 142 -9.75 9.85 -10.56
C ALA A 142 -9.21 10.37 -9.24
N ALA A 143 -10.08 10.70 -8.29
CA ALA A 143 -9.66 11.02 -6.93
C ALA A 143 -9.28 9.74 -6.21
N ARG A 144 -7.99 9.53 -5.98
CA ARG A 144 -7.44 8.41 -5.22
C ARG A 144 -7.19 8.84 -3.79
N ASN A 145 -7.70 8.10 -2.83
CA ASN A 145 -7.60 8.42 -1.42
C ASN A 145 -6.99 7.25 -0.66
N CYS A 146 -6.03 7.55 0.20
CA CYS A 146 -5.37 6.62 1.11
C CYS A 146 -5.58 7.08 2.54
N TYR A 147 -6.12 6.21 3.37
CA TYR A 147 -6.36 6.41 4.82
C TYR A 147 -5.43 5.56 5.69
N ILE A 148 -4.43 4.91 5.08
CA ILE A 148 -3.43 4.13 5.81
C ILE A 148 -2.62 5.10 6.69
N PRO A 149 -2.58 4.92 8.02
CA PRO A 149 -1.76 5.76 8.89
C PRO A 149 -0.27 5.52 8.62
N MET A 150 0.50 6.59 8.43
CA MET A 150 1.94 6.51 8.16
C MET A 150 2.69 7.28 9.26
N PRO A 151 3.01 6.64 10.41
CA PRO A 151 3.70 7.29 11.51
C PRO A 151 5.20 7.48 11.21
N PHE A 152 5.76 8.54 11.75
CA PHE A 152 7.19 8.85 11.70
C PHE A 152 7.65 9.51 13.01
N LYS A 153 8.94 9.35 13.37
CA LYS A 153 9.48 9.81 14.64
C LYS A 153 10.28 11.12 14.54
N ARG A 154 10.82 11.43 13.34
CA ARG A 154 11.65 12.62 13.10
C ARG A 154 11.28 13.36 11.83
N ALA A 155 10.97 12.64 10.75
CA ALA A 155 10.65 13.25 9.47
C ALA A 155 9.87 12.30 8.57
N ALA A 156 9.09 12.86 7.63
CA ALA A 156 8.43 12.12 6.55
C ALA A 156 8.62 12.87 5.23
N ARG A 157 8.98 12.15 4.17
CA ARG A 157 9.05 12.70 2.82
C ARG A 157 8.29 11.83 1.85
N LEU A 158 7.31 12.44 1.15
CA LEU A 158 6.53 11.80 0.08
C LEU A 158 6.91 12.42 -1.26
N THR A 159 7.11 11.56 -2.27
CA THR A 159 7.43 12.01 -3.63
C THR A 159 6.67 11.18 -4.67
N ILE A 160 6.43 11.78 -5.84
CA ILE A 160 6.04 11.05 -7.06
C ILE A 160 7.08 11.35 -8.15
N SER A 161 7.60 10.31 -8.79
CA SER A 161 8.50 10.41 -9.95
C SER A 161 7.78 10.01 -11.22
N ASN A 162 7.89 10.79 -12.27
CA ASN A 162 7.37 10.45 -13.60
C ASN A 162 8.45 9.71 -14.41
N MET A 163 8.32 8.40 -14.57
CA MET A 163 9.18 7.56 -15.40
C MET A 163 8.69 7.44 -16.85
N GLY A 164 7.56 8.07 -17.18
CA GLY A 164 6.97 8.09 -18.52
C GLY A 164 7.65 9.08 -19.46
N ARG A 165 6.99 9.31 -20.59
CA ARG A 165 7.49 10.14 -21.70
C ARG A 165 6.75 11.46 -21.86
N GLN A 166 5.60 11.62 -21.21
CA GLN A 166 4.76 12.82 -21.28
C GLN A 166 4.64 13.47 -19.91
N ALA A 167 4.42 14.77 -19.90
CA ALA A 167 4.16 15.50 -18.67
C ALA A 167 2.77 15.14 -18.11
N SER A 168 2.63 15.33 -16.80
CA SER A 168 1.40 15.13 -16.05
C SER A 168 1.09 16.32 -15.17
N GLN A 169 -0.18 16.49 -14.83
CA GLN A 169 -0.66 17.46 -13.85
C GLN A 169 -1.10 16.73 -12.59
N HIS A 170 -0.73 17.26 -11.43
CA HIS A 170 -0.95 16.65 -10.12
C HIS A 170 -1.70 17.59 -9.19
N TRP A 171 -2.88 17.19 -8.75
CA TRP A 171 -3.62 17.79 -7.64
C TRP A 171 -3.51 16.86 -6.44
N PHE A 172 -2.94 17.32 -5.36
CA PHE A 172 -2.73 16.47 -4.20
C PHE A 172 -3.04 17.17 -2.88
N GLU A 173 -3.29 16.35 -1.88
CA GLU A 173 -3.50 16.73 -0.50
C GLU A 173 -2.87 15.70 0.44
N VAL A 174 -2.07 16.15 1.40
CA VAL A 174 -1.48 15.33 2.46
C VAL A 174 -1.89 15.92 3.80
N ASN A 175 -2.75 15.21 4.53
CA ASN A 175 -3.17 15.58 5.88
C ASN A 175 -2.34 14.79 6.89
N TYR A 176 -1.75 15.48 7.85
CA TYR A 176 -0.96 14.84 8.88
C TYR A 176 -1.19 15.46 10.26
N ARG A 177 -0.83 14.70 11.29
CA ARG A 177 -0.82 15.10 12.68
C ARG A 177 0.62 15.26 13.13
N SER A 178 0.93 16.35 13.87
CA SER A 178 2.18 16.42 14.62
C SER A 178 1.93 16.14 16.09
N TYR A 179 2.92 15.55 16.75
CA TYR A 179 2.88 15.17 18.14
C TYR A 179 3.99 15.87 18.92
N ALA A 180 3.74 16.18 20.19
CA ALA A 180 4.75 16.74 21.08
C ALA A 180 5.93 15.76 21.32
N LYS A 181 5.67 14.44 21.23
CA LYS A 181 6.66 13.37 21.40
C LYS A 181 6.42 12.24 20.40
N ALA A 182 7.50 11.61 19.95
CA ALA A 182 7.43 10.45 19.09
C ALA A 182 6.73 9.26 19.78
N ARG A 183 5.91 8.54 19.01
CA ARG A 183 5.26 7.30 19.45
C ARG A 183 6.19 6.13 19.12
N LEU A 184 6.81 5.56 20.16
CA LEU A 184 7.85 4.54 20.00
C LEU A 184 7.29 3.13 19.78
N ASP A 185 6.03 2.92 20.08
CA ASP A 185 5.27 1.68 19.96
C ASP A 185 4.70 1.44 18.55
N GLN A 186 4.89 2.38 17.62
CA GLN A 186 4.40 2.28 16.25
C GLN A 186 5.49 1.85 15.28
N GLY A 187 5.15 0.91 14.39
CA GLY A 187 5.96 0.53 13.24
C GLY A 187 5.83 1.57 12.13
N TYR A 188 6.83 1.65 11.25
CA TYR A 188 6.77 2.46 10.05
C TYR A 188 6.00 1.73 8.95
N PHE A 189 5.28 2.48 8.15
CA PHE A 189 4.52 1.93 7.02
C PHE A 189 5.43 1.63 5.84
N HIS A 190 5.23 0.47 5.22
CA HIS A 190 5.95 0.02 4.04
C HIS A 190 4.98 -0.42 2.96
N ALA A 191 5.36 -0.20 1.71
CA ALA A 191 4.68 -0.78 0.56
C ALA A 191 5.70 -1.09 -0.55
N GLN A 192 5.67 -2.34 -1.05
CA GLN A 192 6.61 -2.82 -2.06
C GLN A 192 5.89 -3.42 -3.25
N TYR A 193 6.27 -2.98 -4.44
CA TYR A 193 5.83 -3.53 -5.70
C TYR A 193 6.70 -4.70 -6.16
N ARG A 194 6.08 -5.72 -6.72
CA ARG A 194 6.72 -6.80 -7.43
C ARG A 194 5.93 -7.14 -8.68
N GLN A 195 6.63 -7.63 -9.73
CA GLN A 195 6.01 -8.18 -10.91
C GLN A 195 6.86 -9.31 -11.50
N GLY A 196 6.23 -10.21 -12.23
CA GLY A 196 6.90 -11.26 -12.96
C GLY A 196 6.01 -12.48 -13.21
N THR A 197 6.51 -13.37 -14.07
CA THR A 197 5.98 -14.73 -14.14
C THR A 197 6.47 -15.50 -12.92
N PRO A 198 5.61 -16.25 -12.22
CA PRO A 198 6.04 -17.11 -11.15
C PRO A 198 7.13 -18.10 -11.61
N PRO A 199 8.03 -18.54 -10.71
CA PRO A 199 9.02 -19.57 -11.07
C PRO A 199 8.33 -20.83 -11.62
N PRO A 200 8.93 -21.56 -12.57
CA PRO A 200 8.29 -22.72 -13.20
C PRO A 200 7.85 -23.83 -12.23
N GLU A 201 8.50 -23.93 -11.08
CA GLU A 201 8.23 -24.94 -10.04
C GLU A 201 8.14 -24.27 -8.66
N GLY A 202 7.38 -23.20 -8.53
CA GLY A 202 7.25 -22.53 -7.23
C GLY A 202 6.23 -21.41 -7.21
N PRO A 203 5.88 -20.97 -6.01
CA PRO A 203 4.94 -19.87 -5.81
C PRO A 203 5.55 -18.51 -6.16
N TYR A 204 4.69 -17.56 -6.52
CA TYR A 204 5.05 -16.16 -6.70
C TYR A 204 5.30 -15.49 -5.34
N LEU A 205 6.40 -14.75 -5.24
CA LEU A 205 6.77 -14.04 -4.02
C LEU A 205 6.09 -12.66 -3.98
N ILE A 206 5.20 -12.45 -3.00
CA ILE A 206 4.52 -11.17 -2.75
C ILE A 206 5.34 -10.30 -1.79
N LEU A 207 5.79 -10.86 -0.65
CA LEU A 207 6.57 -10.13 0.36
C LEU A 207 7.69 -11.01 0.92
N GLU A 208 8.86 -10.41 1.07
CA GLU A 208 9.94 -10.91 1.93
C GLU A 208 10.50 -9.73 2.71
N ALA A 209 10.37 -9.79 4.05
CA ALA A 209 10.85 -8.74 4.93
C ALA A 209 11.51 -9.31 6.19
N THR A 210 12.49 -8.58 6.69
CA THR A 210 13.19 -8.89 7.96
C THR A 210 13.00 -7.73 8.93
N GLY A 211 12.77 -8.04 10.20
CA GLY A 211 12.48 -7.08 11.26
C GLY A 211 11.33 -7.54 12.14
N HIS A 212 10.77 -6.64 12.91
CA HIS A 212 9.58 -6.87 13.73
C HIS A 212 8.43 -6.03 13.18
N GLY A 213 7.31 -6.68 12.88
CA GLY A 213 6.18 -6.00 12.26
C GLY A 213 4.95 -6.89 12.05
N HIS A 214 4.07 -6.43 11.15
CA HIS A 214 2.91 -7.21 10.73
C HIS A 214 2.50 -6.83 9.31
N LEU A 215 2.04 -7.83 8.55
CA LEU A 215 1.41 -7.65 7.24
C LEU A 215 0.06 -6.97 7.45
N LEU A 216 -0.16 -5.90 6.70
CA LEU A 216 -1.44 -5.17 6.64
C LEU A 216 -2.34 -5.71 5.53
N GLY A 217 -1.74 -6.21 4.45
CA GLY A 217 -2.48 -6.77 3.31
C GLY A 217 -1.69 -6.77 2.02
N CYS A 218 -2.39 -7.13 0.96
CA CYS A 218 -1.84 -7.03 -0.39
C CYS A 218 -2.91 -6.69 -1.44
N VAL A 219 -2.41 -6.16 -2.55
CA VAL A 219 -3.10 -6.12 -3.85
C VAL A 219 -2.38 -7.10 -4.76
N LEU A 220 -3.12 -7.96 -5.45
CA LEU A 220 -2.61 -8.87 -6.47
C LEU A 220 -3.33 -8.62 -7.78
N SER A 221 -2.57 -8.37 -8.82
CA SER A 221 -3.09 -8.25 -10.19
C SER A 221 -2.51 -9.37 -11.03
N VAL A 222 -3.36 -10.08 -11.74
CA VAL A 222 -2.97 -11.22 -12.59
C VAL A 222 -3.42 -10.96 -14.02
N ARG A 223 -2.47 -11.03 -14.95
CA ARG A 223 -2.78 -11.16 -16.37
C ARG A 223 -2.82 -12.65 -16.69
N ASN A 224 -4.01 -13.17 -16.93
CA ASN A 224 -4.25 -14.57 -17.25
C ASN A 224 -3.93 -14.86 -18.70
N ASN A 225 -2.68 -15.26 -18.99
CA ASN A 225 -2.23 -15.57 -20.34
C ASN A 225 -2.58 -16.99 -20.77
N ASP A 226 -2.84 -17.89 -19.81
CA ASP A 226 -3.15 -19.28 -20.09
C ASP A 226 -4.63 -19.50 -20.42
N GLY A 227 -5.48 -18.53 -20.06
CA GLY A 227 -6.94 -18.66 -20.15
C GLY A 227 -7.49 -19.64 -19.10
N GLY A 228 -8.81 -19.64 -18.92
CA GLY A 228 -9.47 -20.47 -17.93
C GLY A 228 -9.25 -20.00 -16.49
N TRP A 229 -9.54 -20.87 -15.53
CA TRP A 229 -9.45 -20.57 -14.11
C TRP A 229 -8.00 -20.66 -13.59
N TRP A 230 -7.55 -19.64 -12.84
CA TRP A 230 -6.18 -19.53 -12.33
C TRP A 230 -6.11 -19.44 -10.79
N GLY A 231 -7.24 -19.36 -10.08
CA GLY A 231 -7.32 -18.96 -8.70
C GLY A 231 -7.26 -20.08 -7.65
N GLU A 232 -6.79 -21.29 -8.00
CA GLU A 232 -6.66 -22.43 -7.08
C GLU A 232 -5.36 -22.44 -6.28
N GLY A 233 -4.40 -21.58 -6.61
CA GLY A 233 -3.11 -21.53 -5.93
C GLY A 233 -3.21 -21.01 -4.52
N ASP A 234 -2.66 -21.76 -3.54
CA ASP A 234 -2.69 -21.42 -2.12
C ASP A 234 -1.82 -20.22 -1.78
N GLU A 235 -2.25 -19.40 -0.81
CA GLU A 235 -1.31 -18.52 -0.13
C GLU A 235 -0.45 -19.33 0.84
N ILE A 236 0.84 -18.98 0.93
CA ILE A 236 1.80 -19.59 1.84
C ILE A 236 2.53 -18.51 2.62
N VAL A 237 2.45 -18.58 3.96
CA VAL A 237 3.13 -17.60 4.82
C VAL A 237 4.11 -18.29 5.75
N TRP A 238 5.36 -17.82 5.68
CA TRP A 238 6.42 -18.17 6.60
C TRP A 238 6.66 -17.02 7.56
N ILE A 239 6.65 -17.31 8.86
CA ILE A 239 6.94 -16.35 9.93
C ILE A 239 8.12 -16.88 10.74
N ASP A 240 9.15 -16.03 10.90
CA ASP A 240 10.35 -16.36 11.70
C ASP A 240 11.00 -17.69 11.30
N GLY A 241 10.98 -17.99 9.98
CA GLY A 241 11.55 -19.21 9.41
C GLY A 241 10.66 -20.46 9.46
N LYS A 242 9.42 -20.35 9.93
CA LYS A 242 8.46 -21.46 10.00
C LYS A 242 7.27 -21.20 9.09
N LYS A 243 6.83 -22.20 8.33
CA LYS A 243 5.56 -22.14 7.59
C LYS A 243 4.43 -22.20 8.60
N VAL A 244 3.62 -21.14 8.66
CA VAL A 244 2.55 -20.99 9.65
C VAL A 244 1.17 -20.94 9.03
N MET A 245 1.06 -20.58 7.75
CA MET A 245 -0.20 -20.54 7.01
C MET A 245 -0.01 -21.21 5.66
N GLN A 246 -1.03 -21.92 5.24
CA GLN A 246 -1.24 -22.39 3.87
C GLN A 246 -2.74 -22.38 3.65
N GLY A 247 -3.17 -21.80 2.54
CA GLY A 247 -4.57 -21.62 2.20
C GLY A 247 -5.16 -22.78 1.44
N THR A 248 -6.25 -22.50 0.79
CA THR A 248 -7.07 -23.42 0.00
C THR A 248 -7.33 -22.92 -1.42
N GLY A 249 -6.72 -21.79 -1.78
CA GLY A 249 -6.80 -21.14 -3.08
C GLY A 249 -6.68 -19.63 -3.02
N SER A 250 -6.26 -19.02 -4.13
CA SER A 250 -6.15 -17.56 -4.23
C SER A 250 -7.51 -16.88 -4.06
N GLU A 251 -8.60 -17.45 -4.57
CA GLU A 251 -9.94 -16.90 -4.37
C GLU A 251 -10.33 -16.90 -2.89
N ASP A 252 -10.04 -17.97 -2.17
CA ASP A 252 -10.31 -18.08 -0.74
C ASP A 252 -9.47 -17.08 0.06
N TYR A 253 -8.19 -16.90 -0.33
CA TYR A 253 -7.35 -15.86 0.27
C TYR A 253 -7.99 -14.48 0.10
N PHE A 254 -8.55 -14.14 -1.06
CA PHE A 254 -9.26 -12.89 -1.29
C PHE A 254 -10.71 -12.88 -0.80
N CYS A 255 -11.09 -13.86 0.05
CA CYS A 255 -12.40 -14.00 0.70
C CYS A 255 -13.58 -14.15 -0.29
N GLU A 256 -13.31 -14.70 -1.45
CA GLU A 256 -14.31 -15.10 -2.45
C GLU A 256 -14.51 -16.62 -2.41
N SER A 257 -15.42 -17.15 -3.21
CA SER A 257 -15.67 -18.58 -3.34
C SER A 257 -16.30 -18.91 -4.70
N TYR A 258 -15.95 -20.07 -5.27
CA TYR A 258 -16.43 -20.50 -6.58
C TYR A 258 -16.18 -19.46 -7.68
N GLY A 259 -14.96 -18.89 -7.71
CA GLY A 259 -14.52 -17.85 -8.61
C GLY A 259 -14.52 -16.45 -7.99
N LEU A 260 -13.91 -15.51 -8.69
CA LEU A 260 -13.82 -14.10 -8.29
C LEU A 260 -15.00 -13.32 -8.86
N ARG A 261 -15.52 -12.34 -8.12
CA ARG A 261 -16.59 -11.44 -8.55
C ARG A 261 -16.18 -10.00 -8.32
N GLN A 262 -16.39 -9.17 -9.33
CA GLN A 262 -16.13 -7.74 -9.17
C GLN A 262 -17.02 -7.16 -8.07
N GLY A 263 -16.39 -6.58 -7.06
CA GLY A 263 -17.05 -6.02 -5.90
C GLY A 263 -16.05 -5.54 -4.87
N CYS A 264 -16.49 -4.63 -3.99
CA CYS A 264 -15.60 -3.99 -3.01
C CYS A 264 -16.24 -4.03 -1.63
N PHE A 265 -15.49 -4.52 -0.67
CA PHE A 265 -15.86 -4.64 0.73
C PHE A 265 -14.79 -3.95 1.61
N PRO A 266 -15.07 -3.65 2.87
CA PRO A 266 -14.09 -2.94 3.71
C PRO A 266 -12.71 -3.59 3.77
N TYR A 267 -12.62 -4.93 3.78
CA TYR A 267 -11.36 -5.64 4.00
C TYR A 267 -10.90 -6.49 2.82
N PHE A 268 -11.72 -6.70 1.81
CA PHE A 268 -11.38 -7.48 0.62
C PHE A 268 -12.20 -7.04 -0.58
N GLY A 269 -11.83 -7.50 -1.78
CA GLY A 269 -12.63 -7.29 -2.98
C GLY A 269 -11.84 -7.46 -4.26
N VAL A 270 -12.58 -7.38 -5.37
CA VAL A 270 -12.04 -7.46 -6.74
C VAL A 270 -12.33 -6.14 -7.43
N THR A 271 -11.28 -5.35 -7.67
CA THR A 271 -11.38 -4.01 -8.25
C THR A 271 -11.42 -4.02 -9.77
N LEU A 272 -10.85 -5.06 -10.37
CA LEU A 272 -10.83 -5.27 -11.82
C LEU A 272 -11.08 -6.75 -12.10
N LEU A 273 -12.04 -7.03 -12.98
CA LEU A 273 -12.34 -8.37 -13.51
C LEU A 273 -12.77 -8.23 -14.97
N GLU A 274 -11.79 -8.19 -15.86
CA GLU A 274 -11.98 -8.02 -17.30
C GLU A 274 -10.89 -8.83 -18.01
N GLU A 275 -11.26 -9.99 -18.54
CA GLU A 275 -10.31 -10.90 -19.20
C GLU A 275 -9.39 -10.17 -20.21
N PRO A 276 -8.07 -10.40 -20.15
CA PRO A 276 -7.35 -11.35 -19.28
C PRO A 276 -6.88 -10.77 -17.93
N PHE A 277 -7.44 -9.66 -17.47
CA PHE A 277 -6.98 -8.89 -16.32
C PHE A 277 -7.86 -9.10 -15.10
N THR A 278 -7.22 -9.35 -13.96
CA THR A 278 -7.88 -9.42 -12.65
C THR A 278 -7.05 -8.66 -11.64
N THR A 279 -7.70 -7.88 -10.77
CA THR A 279 -7.06 -7.29 -9.59
C THR A 279 -7.94 -7.50 -8.37
N ALA A 280 -7.36 -8.09 -7.33
CA ALA A 280 -8.00 -8.32 -6.05
C ALA A 280 -7.16 -7.75 -4.89
N TYR A 281 -7.81 -7.42 -3.77
CA TYR A 281 -7.14 -6.95 -2.55
C TYR A 281 -7.69 -7.63 -1.31
N ARG A 282 -6.82 -7.76 -0.29
CA ARG A 282 -7.19 -8.14 1.07
C ARG A 282 -6.43 -7.32 2.10
N TRP A 283 -7.14 -6.84 3.13
CA TRP A 283 -6.62 -6.11 4.26
C TRP A 283 -6.77 -6.93 5.54
N HIS A 284 -5.64 -7.22 6.18
CA HIS A 284 -5.56 -7.92 7.46
C HIS A 284 -5.71 -6.95 8.64
N ILE A 285 -6.83 -6.17 8.67
CA ILE A 285 -7.09 -5.21 9.74
C ILE A 285 -7.54 -5.94 11.00
N PRO A 286 -8.55 -6.85 10.93
CA PRO A 286 -8.98 -7.59 12.11
C PRO A 286 -8.07 -8.78 12.45
N ASP A 287 -7.25 -9.24 11.50
CA ASP A 287 -6.45 -10.47 11.55
C ASP A 287 -4.97 -10.22 11.16
N PRO A 288 -4.26 -9.26 11.78
CA PRO A 288 -2.89 -8.91 11.38
C PRO A 288 -1.94 -10.08 11.50
N VAL A 289 -1.10 -10.30 10.47
CA VAL A 289 -0.12 -11.38 10.43
C VAL A 289 1.20 -10.89 10.99
N VAL A 290 1.46 -11.18 12.27
CA VAL A 290 2.58 -10.63 13.04
C VAL A 290 3.84 -11.46 12.88
N PHE A 291 4.99 -10.82 12.69
CA PHE A 291 6.32 -11.43 12.69
C PHE A 291 7.28 -10.69 13.65
N LYS A 292 8.23 -11.43 14.23
CA LYS A 292 9.22 -10.86 15.17
C LYS A 292 10.62 -10.74 14.56
N LYS A 293 10.92 -11.53 13.51
CA LYS A 293 12.23 -11.55 12.84
C LYS A 293 12.10 -11.48 11.33
N SER A 294 11.12 -12.17 10.73
CA SER A 294 10.95 -12.21 9.29
C SER A 294 9.56 -12.68 8.89
N ILE A 295 9.13 -12.22 7.73
CA ILE A 295 7.97 -12.74 7.03
C ILE A 295 8.34 -13.05 5.59
N ARG A 296 7.80 -14.15 5.04
CA ARG A 296 7.82 -14.45 3.62
C ARG A 296 6.42 -14.89 3.22
N PHE A 297 5.81 -14.12 2.35
CA PHE A 297 4.45 -14.32 1.86
C PHE A 297 4.49 -14.61 0.37
N LEU A 298 3.92 -15.74 -0.01
CA LEU A 298 3.91 -16.25 -1.37
C LEU A 298 2.47 -16.66 -1.74
N ILE A 299 2.22 -16.77 -3.04
CA ILE A 299 1.00 -17.33 -3.59
C ILE A 299 1.36 -18.32 -4.71
N GLU A 300 0.76 -19.49 -4.70
CA GLU A 300 0.92 -20.48 -5.75
C GLU A 300 0.29 -20.00 -7.06
N GLN A 301 0.64 -20.62 -8.14
CA GLN A 301 0.22 -20.23 -9.48
C GLN A 301 -0.77 -21.21 -10.10
N GLY A 302 -1.54 -20.69 -11.08
CA GLY A 302 -2.39 -21.52 -11.93
C GLY A 302 -3.57 -22.14 -11.21
N ASN A 303 -3.90 -23.35 -11.61
CA ASN A 303 -5.02 -24.13 -11.08
C ASN A 303 -4.67 -24.96 -9.83
N GLY A 304 -3.54 -24.69 -9.17
CA GLY A 304 -3.11 -25.42 -7.98
C GLY A 304 -2.66 -26.87 -8.22
N THR A 305 -2.66 -27.37 -9.46
CA THR A 305 -2.28 -28.74 -9.79
C THR A 305 -0.85 -28.82 -10.31
N PRO A 306 0.02 -29.66 -9.73
CA PRO A 306 1.36 -29.88 -10.27
C PRO A 306 1.35 -30.53 -11.67
N PRO A 307 2.33 -30.17 -12.54
CA PRO A 307 3.37 -29.19 -12.33
C PRO A 307 2.80 -27.77 -12.41
N PHE A 308 3.05 -26.95 -11.40
CA PHE A 308 2.59 -25.56 -11.28
C PHE A 308 3.17 -24.67 -12.41
N LYS A 309 2.83 -24.98 -13.64
CA LYS A 309 3.27 -24.23 -14.82
C LYS A 309 2.17 -23.27 -15.21
N SER A 310 2.48 -21.99 -15.19
CA SER A 310 1.58 -20.95 -15.65
C SER A 310 2.36 -19.94 -16.48
N GLY A 311 1.80 -19.54 -17.62
CA GLY A 311 2.26 -18.40 -18.41
C GLY A 311 1.70 -17.07 -17.88
N ASN A 312 0.93 -17.10 -16.80
CA ASN A 312 0.32 -15.92 -16.20
C ASN A 312 1.37 -14.96 -15.66
N TYR A 313 1.09 -13.67 -15.77
CA TYR A 313 1.97 -12.63 -15.27
C TYR A 313 1.34 -11.94 -14.08
N TYR A 314 2.09 -11.89 -12.97
CA TYR A 314 1.64 -11.38 -11.68
C TYR A 314 2.24 -10.02 -11.40
N TYR A 315 1.44 -9.15 -10.78
CA TYR A 315 1.83 -7.87 -10.23
C TYR A 315 1.29 -7.80 -8.81
N SER A 316 2.08 -7.33 -7.87
CA SER A 316 1.61 -7.26 -6.49
C SER A 316 2.14 -6.04 -5.76
N VAL A 317 1.36 -5.58 -4.79
CA VAL A 317 1.81 -4.66 -3.76
C VAL A 317 1.55 -5.31 -2.41
N ALA A 318 2.59 -5.48 -1.62
CA ALA A 318 2.49 -5.82 -0.22
C ALA A 318 2.49 -4.54 0.62
N TYR A 319 1.64 -4.50 1.65
CA TYR A 319 1.56 -3.41 2.62
C TYR A 319 1.78 -3.97 4.02
N TRP A 320 2.70 -3.36 4.78
CA TRP A 320 2.99 -3.82 6.13
C TRP A 320 3.54 -2.69 7.01
N TYR A 321 3.59 -2.95 8.31
CA TYR A 321 4.31 -2.12 9.26
C TYR A 321 5.46 -2.90 9.85
N GLN A 322 6.61 -2.25 10.01
CA GLN A 322 7.75 -2.82 10.72
C GLN A 322 8.63 -1.77 11.38
N THR A 323 9.55 -2.25 12.20
CA THR A 323 10.65 -1.44 12.74
C THR A 323 11.70 -1.16 11.66
N GLU A 324 12.35 0.00 11.73
CA GLU A 324 13.52 0.32 10.93
C GLU A 324 14.84 -0.09 11.64
N PRO A 325 15.92 -0.37 10.88
CA PRO A 325 16.03 -0.29 9.43
C PRO A 325 15.44 -1.51 8.71
N HIS A 326 14.91 -1.29 7.51
CA HIS A 326 14.48 -2.36 6.61
C HIS A 326 15.58 -2.76 5.61
N ALA A 327 15.45 -3.95 5.01
CA ALA A 327 16.31 -4.36 3.91
C ALA A 327 15.95 -3.58 2.62
N PRO A 328 16.93 -3.17 1.79
CA PRO A 328 16.66 -2.48 0.54
C PRO A 328 15.71 -3.27 -0.35
N PHE A 329 14.77 -2.59 -0.99
CA PHE A 329 13.85 -3.20 -1.93
C PHE A 329 14.56 -3.65 -3.22
N PRO A 330 14.09 -4.68 -3.91
CA PRO A 330 14.51 -4.98 -5.27
C PRO A 330 14.30 -3.75 -6.16
N LYS A 331 15.20 -3.55 -7.12
CA LYS A 331 15.03 -2.46 -8.09
C LYS A 331 13.72 -2.62 -8.84
N LEU A 332 13.00 -1.50 -9.01
CA LEU A 332 11.83 -1.48 -9.88
C LEU A 332 12.22 -1.89 -11.30
N PRO A 333 11.33 -2.59 -12.01
CA PRO A 333 11.49 -2.82 -13.43
C PRO A 333 11.62 -1.50 -14.20
N SER A 334 12.25 -1.54 -15.37
CA SER A 334 12.25 -0.38 -16.27
C SER A 334 10.82 -0.07 -16.74
N PRO A 335 10.52 1.17 -17.16
CA PRO A 335 9.19 1.53 -17.67
C PRO A 335 8.69 0.60 -18.80
N ALA A 336 9.59 0.16 -19.67
CA ALA A 336 9.25 -0.78 -20.74
C ALA A 336 8.86 -2.18 -20.23
N GLN A 337 9.38 -2.58 -19.07
CA GLN A 337 9.04 -3.85 -18.43
C GLN A 337 7.77 -3.77 -17.57
N MET A 338 7.45 -2.59 -17.05
CA MET A 338 6.26 -2.41 -16.20
C MET A 338 4.94 -2.65 -16.96
N ILE A 339 4.95 -2.40 -18.27
CA ILE A 339 3.80 -2.62 -19.16
C ILE A 339 4.15 -3.73 -20.19
N ALA A 340 5.03 -4.65 -19.82
CA ALA A 340 5.43 -5.70 -20.75
C ALA A 340 4.18 -6.43 -21.29
N GLU A 341 3.88 -6.20 -22.56
CA GLU A 341 3.06 -7.14 -23.31
C GLU A 341 3.79 -8.49 -23.28
N PRO A 342 3.09 -9.61 -23.09
CA PRO A 342 3.72 -10.91 -23.19
C PRO A 342 4.38 -11.01 -24.56
N ALA A 343 5.54 -11.62 -24.64
CA ALA A 343 6.12 -12.05 -25.90
C ALA A 343 5.06 -12.84 -26.66
N LYS A 344 4.75 -12.39 -27.88
CA LYS A 344 3.82 -13.05 -28.79
C LYS A 344 4.30 -14.47 -29.10
#